data_a197d66ab9f238e04cbd041bcbdab072
#
_entry.id   a197d66ab9f238e04cbd041bcbdab072
#
_cell.length_a   1.000
_cell.length_b   1.000
_cell.length_c   1.000
_cell.angle_alpha   90.00
_cell.angle_beta   90.00
_cell.angle_gamma   90.00
#
_symmetry.space_group_name_H-M   'P 1'
#
loop_
_entity.id
_entity.type
_entity.pdbx_description
1 polymer ?
#
loop_
_entity_poly.entity_id
_entity_poly.type
_entity_poly.pdbx_seq_one_letter_code
_entity_poly.pdbx_strand_id
1 'polypeptide(L)'
;MRIRRYGRMVMYKIVFTKQAVKDLQKLKNAGISENAKDLVNIIRNNPYQNPPRYEKLVGNLEGVLSRRINYQHRLAYKVYEDNFEENDMEYQGTVKIIRMWTHYDL
;
A
#
# COMPACT_ATOMS: atom_id res chain seq x y z
N MET A 1 2.45 29.77 4.37
CA MET A 1 2.33 29.27 4.13
C MET A 1 2.83 28.54 3.94
N ARG A 2 2.81 28.18 3.97
CA ARG A 2 3.13 27.45 3.70
C ARG A 2 3.01 26.90 2.86
N ILE A 3 2.97 26.95 2.06
CA ILE A 3 2.72 26.59 1.25
C ILE A 3 3.09 25.78 0.88
N ARG A 4 3.39 25.61 0.84
CA ARG A 4 3.65 24.90 0.44
C ARG A 4 3.48 24.01 0.60
N ARG A 5 3.29 24.14 1.01
CA ARG A 5 3.07 23.21 1.27
C ARG A 5 2.24 22.55 0.66
N TYR A 6 1.91 22.69 -0.03
CA TYR A 6 1.24 22.36 -0.71
C TYR A 6 1.09 21.15 -1.36
N GLY A 7 0.73 20.80 -2.32
CA GLY A 7 0.46 19.61 -3.06
C GLY A 7 1.30 18.45 -2.75
N ARG A 8 2.54 18.63 -2.66
CA ARG A 8 3.44 17.52 -2.43
C ARG A 8 3.29 16.93 -1.06
N MET A 9 2.53 17.58 -0.23
CA MET A 9 2.29 17.09 1.09
C MET A 9 1.20 16.05 1.11
N VAL A 10 0.52 15.91 -0.01
CA VAL A 10 -0.64 15.04 -0.05
C VAL A 10 -0.18 13.64 -0.41
N MET A 11 0.10 12.86 0.60
CA MET A 11 0.47 11.47 0.40
C MET A 11 -0.07 10.68 1.58
N TYR A 12 0.03 9.39 1.49
CA TYR A 12 -0.47 8.51 2.53
C TYR A 12 0.68 7.94 3.33
N LYS A 13 0.48 7.79 4.62
CA LYS A 13 1.44 7.11 5.46
C LYS A 13 1.27 5.62 5.25
N ILE A 14 2.37 4.92 5.01
CA ILE A 14 2.35 3.48 4.81
C ILE A 14 2.71 2.79 6.11
N VAL A 15 1.85 1.87 6.55
CA VAL A 15 2.15 1.03 7.71
C VAL A 15 2.01 -0.42 7.28
N PHE A 16 2.78 -1.29 7.92
CA PHE A 16 2.82 -2.71 7.58
C PHE A 16 2.34 -3.53 8.76
N THR A 17 1.53 -4.54 8.49
CA THR A 17 1.24 -5.54 9.53
C THR A 17 2.50 -6.36 9.76
N LYS A 18 2.54 -7.07 10.89
CA LYS A 18 3.65 -7.96 11.16
C LYS A 18 3.79 -9.01 10.06
N GLN A 19 2.67 -9.50 9.57
CA GLN A 19 2.70 -10.51 8.51
C GLN A 19 3.24 -9.90 7.22
N ALA A 20 2.89 -8.67 6.91
CA ALA A 20 3.40 -8.01 5.72
C ALA A 20 4.91 -7.82 5.78
N VAL A 21 5.44 -7.51 6.97
CA VAL A 21 6.89 -7.39 7.15
C VAL A 21 7.57 -8.72 6.85
N LYS A 22 7.00 -9.82 7.37
CA LYS A 22 7.55 -11.15 7.10
C LYS A 22 7.45 -11.49 5.61
N ASP A 23 6.33 -11.12 4.99
CA ASP A 23 6.13 -11.36 3.57
C ASP A 23 7.18 -10.62 2.75
N LEU A 24 7.47 -9.37 3.11
CA LEU A 24 8.47 -8.59 2.39
C LEU A 24 9.84 -9.26 2.46
N GLN A 25 10.18 -9.84 3.61
CA GLN A 25 11.44 -10.55 3.74
C GLN A 25 11.47 -11.76 2.81
N LYS A 26 10.35 -12.47 2.70
CA LYS A 26 10.27 -13.60 1.77
C LYS A 26 10.45 -13.14 0.33
N LEU A 27 9.85 -12.02 -0.03
CA LEU A 27 10.01 -11.46 -1.38
C LEU A 27 11.47 -11.09 -1.64
N LYS A 28 12.14 -10.53 -0.64
CA LYS A 28 13.55 -10.19 -0.76
C LYS A 28 14.38 -11.45 -0.99
N ASN A 29 14.11 -12.49 -0.21
CA ASN A 29 14.86 -13.75 -0.32
C ASN A 29 14.62 -14.40 -1.68
N ALA A 30 13.46 -14.16 -2.27
CA ALA A 30 13.13 -14.71 -3.59
C ALA A 30 13.59 -13.80 -4.72
N GLY A 31 14.17 -12.65 -4.42
CA GLY A 31 14.67 -11.74 -5.44
C GLY A 31 13.61 -10.94 -6.16
N ILE A 32 12.42 -10.80 -5.59
CA ILE A 32 11.30 -10.12 -6.25
C ILE A 32 10.74 -8.97 -5.44
N SER A 33 11.50 -8.45 -4.50
CA SER A 33 10.98 -7.36 -3.66
C SER A 33 10.88 -6.02 -4.38
N GLU A 34 11.60 -5.84 -5.48
CA GLU A 34 11.57 -4.55 -6.18
C GLU A 34 10.18 -4.22 -6.72
N ASN A 35 9.50 -5.21 -7.28
CA ASN A 35 8.15 -4.99 -7.77
C ASN A 35 7.21 -4.55 -6.65
N ALA A 36 7.36 -5.16 -5.47
CA ALA A 36 6.55 -4.80 -4.33
C ALA A 36 6.85 -3.38 -3.86
N LYS A 37 8.12 -3.02 -3.85
CA LYS A 37 8.51 -1.66 -3.44
C LYS A 37 7.98 -0.62 -4.39
N ASP A 38 8.01 -0.91 -5.69
CA ASP A 38 7.46 0.01 -6.68
C ASP A 38 5.96 0.22 -6.46
N LEU A 39 5.24 -0.86 -6.16
CA LEU A 39 3.81 -0.75 -5.88
C LEU A 39 3.56 0.08 -4.63
N VAL A 40 4.36 -0.12 -3.59
CA VAL A 40 4.20 0.66 -2.35
C VAL A 40 4.40 2.15 -2.64
N ASN A 41 5.38 2.48 -3.48
CA ASN A 41 5.60 3.88 -3.84
C ASN A 41 4.43 4.48 -4.59
N ILE A 42 3.83 3.72 -5.51
CA ILE A 42 2.65 4.16 -6.23
C ILE A 42 1.50 4.38 -5.25
N ILE A 43 1.28 3.42 -4.38
CA ILE A 43 0.19 3.46 -3.41
C ILE A 43 0.36 4.63 -2.45
N ARG A 44 1.59 4.94 -2.06
CA ARG A 44 1.87 6.06 -1.16
C ARG A 44 1.37 7.37 -1.74
N ASN A 45 1.54 7.54 -3.03
CA ASN A 45 1.12 8.79 -3.69
C ASN A 45 -0.36 8.77 -4.06
N ASN A 46 -0.86 7.63 -4.50
CA ASN A 46 -2.26 7.50 -4.85
C ASN A 46 -2.67 6.03 -4.79
N PRO A 47 -3.32 5.61 -3.69
CA PRO A 47 -3.67 4.20 -3.53
C PRO A 47 -4.70 3.69 -4.55
N TYR A 48 -5.30 4.59 -5.31
CA TYR A 48 -6.30 4.23 -6.32
C TYR A 48 -5.80 4.42 -7.73
N GLN A 49 -4.51 4.65 -7.90
CA GLN A 49 -3.94 4.86 -9.23
C GLN A 49 -4.14 3.64 -10.11
N ASN A 50 -4.55 3.87 -11.34
CA ASN A 50 -4.77 2.83 -12.33
C ASN A 50 -4.36 3.40 -13.69
N PRO A 51 -3.39 2.83 -14.42
CA PRO A 51 -2.61 1.66 -14.04
C PRO A 51 -1.62 1.93 -12.94
N PRO A 52 -1.10 0.89 -12.25
CA PRO A 52 -1.42 -0.52 -12.47
C PRO A 52 -2.77 -0.88 -11.90
N ARG A 53 -3.32 -1.96 -12.43
CA ARG A 53 -4.65 -2.39 -12.06
C ARG A 53 -4.71 -2.83 -10.60
N TYR A 54 -5.82 -2.59 -9.96
CA TYR A 54 -6.09 -3.15 -8.64
C TYR A 54 -7.51 -3.68 -8.61
N GLU A 55 -7.79 -4.54 -7.64
CA GLU A 55 -9.10 -5.15 -7.47
C GLU A 55 -9.63 -4.83 -6.08
N LYS A 56 -10.93 -4.64 -5.99
CA LYS A 56 -11.61 -4.50 -4.71
C LYS A 56 -12.08 -5.87 -4.31
N LEU A 57 -11.69 -6.31 -3.13
CA LEU A 57 -12.10 -7.61 -2.64
C LEU A 57 -13.48 -7.51 -1.99
N VAL A 58 -14.18 -8.63 -1.94
CA VAL A 58 -15.57 -8.66 -1.47
C VAL A 58 -15.69 -9.65 -0.33
N GLY A 59 -16.89 -9.72 0.24
CA GLY A 59 -17.16 -10.65 1.32
C GLY A 59 -16.48 -10.20 2.59
N ASN A 60 -15.81 -11.12 3.26
CA ASN A 60 -15.14 -10.84 4.53
C ASN A 60 -14.01 -9.83 4.39
N LEU A 61 -13.61 -9.55 3.15
CA LEU A 61 -12.50 -8.65 2.88
C LEU A 61 -12.93 -7.36 2.25
N GLU A 62 -14.18 -7.02 2.43
CA GLU A 62 -14.70 -5.78 1.89
C GLU A 62 -13.85 -4.62 2.40
N GLY A 63 -13.46 -3.72 1.50
CA GLY A 63 -12.61 -2.60 1.86
C GLY A 63 -11.13 -2.86 1.62
N VAL A 64 -10.77 -4.10 1.33
CA VAL A 64 -9.37 -4.44 1.03
C VAL A 64 -9.17 -4.37 -0.47
N LEU A 65 -8.05 -3.77 -0.87
CA LEU A 65 -7.65 -3.68 -2.27
C LEU A 65 -6.48 -4.61 -2.51
N SER A 66 -6.36 -5.10 -3.72
CA SER A 66 -5.32 -6.06 -4.08
C SER A 66 -4.67 -5.67 -5.39
N ARG A 67 -3.34 -5.68 -5.41
CA ARG A 67 -2.58 -5.45 -6.63
C ARG A 67 -1.64 -6.60 -6.85
N ARG A 68 -1.40 -6.91 -8.12
CA ARG A 68 -0.50 -8.01 -8.49
C ARG A 68 0.95 -7.55 -8.37
N ILE A 69 1.76 -8.27 -7.60
CA ILE A 69 3.19 -8.04 -7.54
C ILE A 69 3.83 -8.70 -8.75
N ASN A 70 3.45 -9.95 -8.99
CA ASN A 70 3.78 -10.69 -10.20
C ASN A 70 2.65 -11.69 -10.41
N TYR A 71 2.80 -12.63 -11.31
CA TYR A 71 1.70 -13.54 -11.61
C TYR A 71 1.34 -14.45 -10.44
N GLN A 72 2.22 -14.56 -9.43
CA GLN A 72 2.01 -15.46 -8.30
C GLN A 72 1.63 -14.71 -7.02
N HIS A 73 2.23 -13.57 -6.78
CA HIS A 73 2.08 -12.87 -5.48
C HIS A 73 1.29 -11.59 -5.63
N ARG A 74 0.53 -11.25 -4.59
CA ARG A 74 -0.29 -10.06 -4.55
C ARG A 74 0.00 -9.27 -3.29
N LEU A 75 -0.25 -7.97 -3.40
CA LEU A 75 -0.14 -7.03 -2.29
C LEU A 75 -1.55 -6.61 -1.92
N ALA A 76 -1.94 -6.88 -0.68
CA ALA A 76 -3.27 -6.51 -0.17
C ALA A 76 -3.12 -5.35 0.78
N TYR A 77 -4.00 -4.37 0.65
CA TYR A 77 -3.90 -3.17 1.48
C TYR A 77 -5.27 -2.57 1.72
N LYS A 78 -5.35 -1.74 2.75
CA LYS A 78 -6.58 -1.03 3.08
C LYS A 78 -6.26 0.44 3.27
N VAL A 79 -7.14 1.31 2.80
CA VAL A 79 -6.94 2.74 2.82
C VAL A 79 -7.85 3.37 3.87
N TYR A 80 -7.28 4.25 4.69
CA TYR A 80 -8.00 5.01 5.69
C TYR A 80 -7.82 6.48 5.33
N GLU A 81 -8.91 7.18 5.11
CA GLU A 81 -8.89 8.53 4.54
C GLU A 81 -8.83 9.66 5.56
N ASP A 82 -8.43 9.39 6.77
CA ASP A 82 -8.40 10.45 7.80
C ASP A 82 -7.11 11.24 7.70
N ASN A 83 -7.22 12.52 7.38
CA ASN A 83 -6.07 13.42 7.32
C ASN A 83 -5.44 13.57 8.70
N PHE A 84 -4.13 13.69 8.75
CA PHE A 84 -3.45 13.93 10.00
C PHE A 84 -2.06 14.50 9.74
N GLU A 85 -1.47 15.04 10.80
CA GLU A 85 -0.12 15.59 10.73
C GLU A 85 0.76 14.84 11.71
N GLU A 86 1.97 14.51 11.28
CA GLU A 86 2.93 13.79 12.12
C GLU A 86 4.33 14.22 11.69
N ASN A 87 5.16 14.62 12.66
CA ASN A 87 6.55 15.03 12.39
C ASN A 87 6.62 16.10 11.30
N ASP A 88 5.71 17.08 11.37
CA ASP A 88 5.65 18.20 10.43
C ASP A 88 5.30 17.78 9.01
N MET A 89 4.79 16.57 8.83
CA MET A 89 4.29 16.09 7.55
C MET A 89 2.79 16.00 7.60
N GLU A 90 2.14 16.47 6.55
CA GLU A 90 0.69 16.33 6.43
C GLU A 90 0.41 15.10 5.58
N TYR A 91 -0.45 14.23 6.09
CA TYR A 91 -0.83 13.02 5.38
C TYR A 91 -2.30 13.08 5.04
N GLN A 92 -2.62 12.62 3.84
CA GLN A 92 -4.00 12.53 3.40
C GLN A 92 -4.73 11.39 4.12
N GLY A 93 -3.99 10.37 4.51
CA GLY A 93 -4.54 9.24 5.20
C GLY A 93 -3.46 8.20 5.44
N THR A 94 -3.90 6.99 5.73
CA THR A 94 -3.00 5.87 6.01
C THR A 94 -3.34 4.71 5.11
N VAL A 95 -2.30 4.04 4.60
CA VAL A 95 -2.48 2.78 3.89
C VAL A 95 -1.82 1.69 4.72
N LYS A 96 -2.62 0.69 5.06
CA LYS A 96 -2.13 -0.46 5.83
C LYS A 96 -1.88 -1.59 4.86
N ILE A 97 -0.62 -2.00 4.73
CA ILE A 97 -0.25 -3.14 3.91
C ILE A 97 -0.47 -4.39 4.73
N ILE A 98 -1.38 -5.24 4.28
CA ILE A 98 -1.84 -6.39 5.04
C ILE A 98 -1.05 -7.65 4.71
N ARG A 99 -0.85 -7.92 3.43
CA ARG A 99 -0.10 -9.09 2.96
C ARG A 99 0.66 -8.73 1.70
N MET A 100 1.75 -9.43 1.46
CA MET A 100 2.56 -9.21 0.25
C MET A 100 3.08 -10.51 -0.36
N TRP A 101 2.68 -11.66 0.15
CA TRP A 101 3.20 -12.95 -0.31
C TRP A 101 2.05 -13.81 -0.77
N THR A 102 2.17 -14.34 -1.99
CA THR A 102 1.15 -15.20 -2.59
C THR A 102 -0.23 -14.53 -2.61
N HIS A 103 -1.21 -15.16 -3.19
CA HIS A 103 -2.57 -14.67 -3.09
C HIS A 103 -3.23 -15.43 -1.96
N TYR A 104 -4.11 -14.77 -1.27
CA TYR A 104 -4.71 -15.33 -0.10
C TYR A 104 -6.05 -15.85 -0.49
N ASP A 105 -6.35 -16.95 0.10
CA ASP A 105 -7.67 -17.50 -0.03
C ASP A 105 -8.53 -16.82 0.97
N LEU A 106 -9.56 -16.34 0.48
CA LEU A 106 -10.36 -15.54 1.35
C LEU A 106 -11.76 -16.08 1.52
#